data_2aa766d896169d5517c6ba09219f5280
#
_entry.id   2aa766d896169d5517c6ba09219f5280
#
_cell.length_a   1.000
_cell.length_b   1.000
_cell.length_c   1.000
_cell.angle_alpha   90.00
_cell.angle_beta   90.00
_cell.angle_gamma   90.00
#
_symmetry.space_group_name_H-M   'P 1'
#
loop_
_entity.id
_entity.type
_entity.pdbx_description
1 polymer ?
#
loop_
_entity_poly.entity_id
_entity_poly.type
_entity_poly.pdbx_seq_one_letter_code
_entity_poly.pdbx_strand_id
1 'polypeptide(L)'
;MPRETMTAKRQRALAVAERMNEHYPAAECALHYWGDPFRLTIAVLLSAQTTDKGVNKVTPALWERYPTPADLAAADVRDVEGIIRTIGFFHTKAANVIKCAQMVVADYGGEIPRDIDELQKLPGVGRKTANVVLNEAFGIVEGIAVDTHVFRIAHRLKFAGPS
;
A
#
# COMPACT_ATOMS: atom_id res chain seq x y z
N MET A 1 -12.62 24.22 29.28
CA MET A 1 -11.24 23.72 29.48
C MET A 1 -10.34 24.47 28.51
N PRO A 2 -9.15 24.94 28.91
CA PRO A 2 -8.24 25.61 28.01
C PRO A 2 -7.84 24.65 26.84
N ARG A 3 -7.75 25.21 25.65
CA ARG A 3 -7.41 24.48 24.43
C ARG A 3 -5.95 24.05 24.52
N GLU A 4 -5.66 22.76 24.25
CA GLU A 4 -4.28 22.21 24.23
C GLU A 4 -3.42 23.02 23.26
N THR A 5 -2.21 23.41 23.69
CA THR A 5 -1.24 24.10 22.81
C THR A 5 -0.66 23.15 21.78
N MET A 6 -0.20 23.66 20.63
CA MET A 6 0.45 22.84 19.62
C MET A 6 1.74 22.13 20.15
N THR A 7 2.46 22.79 21.04
CA THR A 7 3.66 22.22 21.67
C THR A 7 3.30 21.03 22.55
N ALA A 8 2.27 21.17 23.42
CA ALA A 8 1.79 20.07 24.26
C ALA A 8 1.26 18.89 23.43
N LYS A 9 0.52 19.18 22.35
CA LYS A 9 0.03 18.18 21.41
C LYS A 9 1.17 17.40 20.73
N ARG A 10 2.22 18.11 20.30
CA ARG A 10 3.41 17.48 19.70
C ARG A 10 4.14 16.59 20.69
N GLN A 11 4.36 17.05 21.92
CA GLN A 11 4.99 16.23 22.97
C GLN A 11 4.19 14.96 23.26
N ARG A 12 2.87 15.08 23.34
CA ARG A 12 1.98 13.94 23.53
C ARG A 12 2.02 12.96 22.35
N ALA A 13 2.11 13.45 21.12
CA ALA A 13 2.25 12.61 19.92
C ALA A 13 3.56 11.82 19.93
N LEU A 14 4.68 12.46 20.31
CA LEU A 14 5.98 11.80 20.46
C LEU A 14 5.93 10.71 21.54
N ALA A 15 5.36 11.00 22.71
CA ALA A 15 5.23 10.02 23.78
C ALA A 15 4.36 8.81 23.36
N VAL A 16 3.32 9.02 22.54
CA VAL A 16 2.52 7.93 21.99
C VAL A 16 3.34 7.09 21.00
N ALA A 17 4.11 7.74 20.11
CA ALA A 17 4.97 7.05 19.16
C ALA A 17 6.04 6.19 19.86
N GLU A 18 6.69 6.73 20.91
CA GLU A 18 7.66 6.01 21.73
C GLU A 18 7.02 4.76 22.37
N ARG A 19 5.86 4.88 23.01
CA ARG A 19 5.14 3.75 23.57
C ARG A 19 4.73 2.72 22.53
N MET A 20 4.32 3.14 21.34
CA MET A 20 4.01 2.21 20.25
C MET A 20 5.24 1.42 19.82
N ASN A 21 6.39 2.08 19.68
CA ASN A 21 7.66 1.40 19.36
C ASN A 21 8.09 0.42 20.45
N GLU A 22 7.89 0.75 21.73
CA GLU A 22 8.17 -0.17 22.83
C GLU A 22 7.27 -1.42 22.82
N HIS A 23 5.98 -1.25 22.52
CA HIS A 23 5.01 -2.35 22.51
C HIS A 23 5.01 -3.17 21.22
N TYR A 24 5.40 -2.56 20.11
CA TYR A 24 5.39 -3.15 18.78
C TYR A 24 6.72 -2.95 18.04
N PRO A 25 7.86 -3.39 18.61
CA PRO A 25 9.20 -3.12 18.07
C PRO A 25 9.46 -3.79 16.72
N ALA A 26 8.69 -4.84 16.40
CA ALA A 26 8.79 -5.61 15.15
C ALA A 26 7.56 -5.41 14.24
N ALA A 27 6.96 -4.22 14.28
CA ALA A 27 5.85 -3.91 13.37
C ALA A 27 6.39 -3.78 11.94
N GLU A 28 6.04 -4.72 11.09
CA GLU A 28 6.44 -4.79 9.68
C GLU A 28 5.22 -4.86 8.76
N CYS A 29 5.43 -4.60 7.47
CA CYS A 29 4.41 -4.80 6.46
C CYS A 29 4.02 -6.28 6.39
N ALA A 30 2.72 -6.57 6.55
CA ALA A 30 2.20 -7.93 6.53
C ALA A 30 2.12 -8.55 5.12
N LEU A 31 2.25 -7.75 4.06
CA LEU A 31 2.26 -8.22 2.68
C LEU A 31 3.62 -8.80 2.32
N HIS A 32 3.62 -9.97 1.69
CA HIS A 32 4.85 -10.61 1.23
C HIS A 32 5.26 -10.08 -0.14
N TYR A 33 6.32 -9.28 -0.20
CA TYR A 33 6.84 -8.67 -1.43
C TYR A 33 8.36 -8.85 -1.64
N TRP A 34 9.06 -9.46 -0.68
CA TRP A 34 10.49 -9.82 -0.74
C TRP A 34 11.42 -8.67 -1.16
N GLY A 35 11.10 -7.45 -0.72
CA GLY A 35 11.89 -6.25 -1.05
C GLY A 35 11.71 -5.72 -2.47
N ASP A 36 10.79 -6.28 -3.25
CA ASP A 36 10.51 -5.86 -4.63
C ASP A 36 9.39 -4.78 -4.64
N PRO A 37 9.71 -3.53 -5.05
CA PRO A 37 8.73 -2.44 -5.09
C PRO A 37 7.54 -2.70 -6.02
N PHE A 38 7.74 -3.40 -7.14
CA PHE A 38 6.67 -3.77 -8.05
C PHE A 38 5.71 -4.75 -7.39
N ARG A 39 6.23 -5.82 -6.79
CA ARG A 39 5.42 -6.80 -6.05
C ARG A 39 4.67 -6.16 -4.90
N LEU A 40 5.30 -5.24 -4.18
CA LEU A 40 4.62 -4.46 -3.13
C LEU A 40 3.44 -3.67 -3.70
N THR A 41 3.68 -2.90 -4.78
CA THR A 41 2.64 -2.07 -5.40
C THR A 41 1.43 -2.92 -5.83
N ILE A 42 1.67 -4.04 -6.51
CA ILE A 42 0.60 -4.96 -6.91
C ILE A 42 -0.10 -5.58 -5.70
N ALA A 43 0.64 -6.03 -4.68
CA ALA A 43 0.05 -6.60 -3.47
C ALA A 43 -0.83 -5.59 -2.73
N VAL A 44 -0.42 -4.32 -2.63
CA VAL A 44 -1.22 -3.23 -2.03
C VAL A 44 -2.48 -2.95 -2.86
N LEU A 45 -2.41 -2.99 -4.20
CA LEU A 45 -3.60 -2.88 -5.06
C LEU A 45 -4.58 -4.04 -4.80
N LEU A 46 -4.08 -5.25 -4.65
CA LEU A 46 -4.88 -6.43 -4.36
C LEU A 46 -5.49 -6.40 -2.93
N SER A 47 -4.87 -5.69 -1.98
CA SER A 47 -5.33 -5.63 -0.58
C SER A 47 -6.54 -4.71 -0.36
N ALA A 48 -6.94 -3.91 -1.36
CA ALA A 48 -8.14 -3.09 -1.26
C ALA A 48 -9.38 -3.94 -0.92
N GLN A 49 -9.99 -3.70 0.26
CA GLN A 49 -11.11 -4.48 0.79
C GLN A 49 -10.86 -6.00 0.86
N THR A 50 -9.62 -6.39 1.10
CA THR A 50 -9.18 -7.78 1.23
C THR A 50 -8.13 -7.85 2.34
N THR A 51 -8.12 -8.93 3.13
CA THR A 51 -7.11 -9.12 4.17
C THR A 51 -5.74 -9.43 3.57
N ASP A 52 -4.66 -8.99 4.22
CA ASP A 52 -3.29 -9.30 3.80
C ASP A 52 -3.05 -10.81 3.68
N LYS A 53 -3.63 -11.60 4.60
CA LYS A 53 -3.62 -13.07 4.53
C LYS A 53 -4.26 -13.59 3.23
N GLY A 54 -5.34 -12.97 2.78
CA GLY A 54 -6.00 -13.33 1.52
C GLY A 54 -5.12 -13.01 0.31
N VAL A 55 -4.47 -11.84 0.31
CA VAL A 55 -3.52 -11.43 -0.73
C VAL A 55 -2.32 -12.37 -0.75
N ASN A 56 -1.69 -12.63 0.40
CA ASN A 56 -0.52 -13.50 0.51
C ASN A 56 -0.78 -14.96 0.08
N LYS A 57 -2.04 -15.39 0.02
CA LYS A 57 -2.40 -16.72 -0.52
C LYS A 57 -2.35 -16.78 -2.04
N VAL A 58 -2.66 -15.70 -2.74
CA VAL A 58 -2.78 -15.68 -4.21
C VAL A 58 -1.53 -15.15 -4.90
N THR A 59 -0.76 -14.28 -4.23
CA THR A 59 0.42 -13.65 -4.82
C THR A 59 1.56 -14.63 -5.16
N PRO A 60 1.85 -15.72 -4.44
CA PRO A 60 2.87 -16.69 -4.87
C PRO A 60 2.59 -17.27 -6.27
N ALA A 61 1.36 -17.71 -6.54
CA ALA A 61 0.98 -18.22 -7.86
C ALA A 61 1.03 -17.14 -8.94
N LEU A 62 0.72 -15.88 -8.56
CA LEU A 62 0.83 -14.74 -9.48
C LEU A 62 2.29 -14.49 -9.88
N TRP A 63 3.23 -14.54 -8.91
CA TRP A 63 4.65 -14.32 -9.18
C TRP A 63 5.34 -15.50 -9.86
N GLU A 64 4.85 -16.71 -9.66
CA GLU A 64 5.31 -17.89 -10.41
C GLU A 64 4.93 -17.78 -11.88
N ARG A 65 3.71 -17.32 -12.16
CA ARG A 65 3.17 -17.21 -13.52
C ARG A 65 3.67 -15.96 -14.26
N TYR A 66 3.83 -14.85 -13.54
CA TYR A 66 4.21 -13.52 -14.05
C TYR A 66 5.33 -12.93 -13.19
N PRO A 67 6.58 -13.39 -13.35
CA PRO A 67 7.70 -13.02 -12.46
C PRO A 67 8.15 -11.56 -12.60
N THR A 68 7.94 -10.95 -13.76
CA THR A 68 8.38 -9.57 -14.05
C THR A 68 7.20 -8.64 -14.38
N PRO A 69 7.40 -7.30 -14.29
CA PRO A 69 6.40 -6.33 -14.75
C PRO A 69 5.98 -6.54 -16.21
N ALA A 70 6.92 -6.90 -17.10
CA ALA A 70 6.65 -7.14 -18.51
C ALA A 70 5.76 -8.38 -18.70
N ASP A 71 5.99 -9.44 -17.94
CA ASP A 71 5.15 -10.64 -18.01
C ASP A 71 3.72 -10.32 -17.59
N LEU A 72 3.53 -9.60 -16.48
CA LEU A 72 2.20 -9.21 -16.01
C LEU A 72 1.53 -8.20 -16.95
N ALA A 73 2.29 -7.31 -17.59
CA ALA A 73 1.78 -6.36 -18.59
C ALA A 73 1.21 -7.06 -19.83
N ALA A 74 1.77 -8.23 -20.20
CA ALA A 74 1.34 -9.06 -21.32
C ALA A 74 0.32 -10.14 -20.93
N ALA A 75 -0.10 -10.19 -19.67
CA ALA A 75 -0.98 -11.24 -19.16
C ALA A 75 -2.39 -11.20 -19.77
N ASP A 76 -2.97 -12.37 -19.98
CA ASP A 76 -4.42 -12.49 -20.23
C ASP A 76 -5.20 -12.21 -18.93
N VAL A 77 -6.21 -11.33 -19.03
CA VAL A 77 -6.99 -10.93 -17.85
C VAL A 77 -7.70 -12.10 -17.19
N ARG A 78 -8.18 -13.07 -17.97
CA ARG A 78 -8.89 -14.26 -17.45
C ARG A 78 -7.96 -15.18 -16.68
N ASP A 79 -6.69 -15.26 -17.10
CA ASP A 79 -5.68 -16.04 -16.38
C ASP A 79 -5.37 -15.40 -15.01
N VAL A 80 -5.16 -14.08 -14.98
CA VAL A 80 -4.98 -13.34 -13.73
C VAL A 80 -6.21 -13.45 -12.83
N GLU A 81 -7.44 -13.31 -13.38
CA GLU A 81 -8.69 -13.51 -12.64
C GLU A 81 -8.77 -14.91 -12.03
N GLY A 82 -8.37 -15.94 -12.77
CA GLY A 82 -8.32 -17.32 -12.29
C GLY A 82 -7.42 -17.49 -11.07
N ILE A 83 -6.25 -16.83 -11.08
CA ILE A 83 -5.28 -16.87 -9.98
C ILE A 83 -5.81 -16.16 -8.73
N ILE A 84 -6.40 -14.96 -8.90
CA ILE A 84 -6.83 -14.11 -7.77
C ILE A 84 -8.32 -14.27 -7.42
N ARG A 85 -9.03 -15.21 -7.96
CA ARG A 85 -10.51 -15.37 -7.83
C ARG A 85 -11.03 -15.46 -6.39
N THR A 86 -10.18 -15.82 -5.43
CA THR A 86 -10.56 -15.98 -4.02
C THR A 86 -10.60 -14.67 -3.24
N ILE A 87 -10.14 -13.57 -3.83
CA ILE A 87 -10.20 -12.23 -3.22
C ILE A 87 -11.36 -11.42 -3.81
N GLY A 88 -11.93 -10.51 -3.00
CA GLY A 88 -13.07 -9.67 -3.44
C GLY A 88 -12.71 -8.76 -4.62
N PHE A 89 -13.68 -8.49 -5.50
CA PHE A 89 -13.54 -7.61 -6.67
C PHE A 89 -12.45 -8.04 -7.66
N PHE A 90 -12.20 -9.34 -7.77
CA PHE A 90 -11.08 -9.89 -8.53
C PHE A 90 -11.09 -9.48 -10.02
N HIS A 91 -12.23 -9.30 -10.66
CA HIS A 91 -12.32 -8.81 -12.05
C HIS A 91 -11.72 -7.41 -12.21
N THR A 92 -12.15 -6.47 -11.37
CA THR A 92 -11.62 -5.10 -11.40
C THR A 92 -10.13 -5.08 -11.00
N LYS A 93 -9.74 -5.88 -10.01
CA LYS A 93 -8.35 -5.98 -9.56
C LYS A 93 -7.44 -6.56 -10.63
N ALA A 94 -7.84 -7.63 -11.32
CA ALA A 94 -7.08 -8.20 -12.43
C ALA A 94 -6.82 -7.16 -13.53
N ALA A 95 -7.87 -6.46 -13.96
CA ALA A 95 -7.71 -5.40 -14.96
C ALA A 95 -6.78 -4.27 -14.48
N ASN A 96 -6.89 -3.85 -13.22
CA ASN A 96 -6.06 -2.76 -12.66
C ASN A 96 -4.59 -3.16 -12.52
N VAL A 97 -4.27 -4.37 -12.05
CA VAL A 97 -2.87 -4.80 -11.92
C VAL A 97 -2.19 -4.98 -13.26
N ILE A 98 -2.90 -5.46 -14.30
CA ILE A 98 -2.36 -5.53 -15.66
C ILE A 98 -2.11 -4.12 -16.21
N LYS A 99 -3.07 -3.21 -16.11
CA LYS A 99 -2.90 -1.81 -16.57
C LYS A 99 -1.77 -1.10 -15.81
N CYS A 100 -1.65 -1.35 -14.51
CA CYS A 100 -0.54 -0.83 -13.70
C CYS A 100 0.80 -1.34 -14.23
N ALA A 101 0.93 -2.65 -14.47
CA ALA A 101 2.13 -3.24 -15.04
C ALA A 101 2.46 -2.68 -16.44
N GLN A 102 1.44 -2.51 -17.30
CA GLN A 102 1.60 -1.90 -18.63
C GLN A 102 2.18 -0.48 -18.54
N MET A 103 1.65 0.36 -17.65
CA MET A 103 2.16 1.73 -17.46
C MET A 103 3.57 1.71 -16.86
N VAL A 104 3.84 0.85 -15.88
CA VAL A 104 5.18 0.70 -15.29
C VAL A 104 6.21 0.33 -16.37
N VAL A 105 5.87 -0.56 -17.27
CA VAL A 105 6.77 -0.94 -18.37
C VAL A 105 6.92 0.19 -19.40
N ALA A 106 5.82 0.81 -19.82
CA ALA A 106 5.81 1.79 -20.90
C ALA A 106 6.44 3.14 -20.50
N ASP A 107 6.09 3.63 -19.30
CA ASP A 107 6.43 4.99 -18.90
C ASP A 107 7.61 5.05 -17.92
N TYR A 108 7.90 3.94 -17.22
CA TYR A 108 8.94 3.90 -16.16
C TYR A 108 9.98 2.79 -16.38
N GLY A 109 10.03 2.20 -17.56
CA GLY A 109 11.06 1.21 -17.92
C GLY A 109 11.04 -0.08 -17.09
N GLY A 110 9.89 -0.40 -16.48
CA GLY A 110 9.72 -1.58 -15.62
C GLY A 110 10.01 -1.32 -14.14
N GLU A 111 10.36 -0.11 -13.74
CA GLU A 111 10.65 0.27 -12.35
C GLU A 111 9.50 1.09 -11.75
N ILE A 112 9.26 0.93 -10.44
CA ILE A 112 8.28 1.74 -9.72
C ILE A 112 8.85 3.14 -9.47
N PRO A 113 8.12 4.22 -9.85
CA PRO A 113 8.58 5.59 -9.61
C PRO A 113 8.67 5.89 -8.11
N ARG A 114 9.66 6.75 -7.73
CA ARG A 114 9.92 7.15 -6.35
C ARG A 114 9.36 8.52 -6.01
N ASP A 115 8.33 8.93 -6.71
CA ASP A 115 7.64 10.20 -6.58
C ASP A 115 6.15 9.97 -6.35
N ILE A 116 5.55 10.71 -5.42
CA ILE A 116 4.16 10.49 -5.02
C ILE A 116 3.16 10.84 -6.13
N ASP A 117 3.45 11.87 -6.92
CA ASP A 117 2.56 12.31 -7.99
C ASP A 117 2.64 11.34 -9.19
N GLU A 118 3.83 10.81 -9.47
CA GLU A 118 4.02 9.78 -10.48
C GLU A 118 3.35 8.45 -10.07
N LEU A 119 3.49 8.04 -8.82
CA LEU A 119 2.80 6.85 -8.29
C LEU A 119 1.28 6.96 -8.41
N GLN A 120 0.71 8.14 -8.15
CA GLN A 120 -0.73 8.35 -8.25
C GLN A 120 -1.28 8.31 -9.69
N LYS A 121 -0.42 8.37 -10.71
CA LYS A 121 -0.81 8.17 -12.12
C LYS A 121 -1.06 6.69 -12.43
N LEU A 122 -0.45 5.77 -11.66
CA LEU A 122 -0.60 4.34 -11.87
C LEU A 122 -2.06 3.91 -11.60
N PRO A 123 -2.65 3.08 -12.48
CA PRO A 123 -4.02 2.60 -12.33
C PRO A 123 -4.29 1.93 -10.98
N GLY A 124 -5.26 2.46 -10.24
CA GLY A 124 -5.65 1.96 -8.92
C GLY A 124 -4.79 2.46 -7.76
N VAL A 125 -3.73 3.22 -8.02
CA VAL A 125 -2.88 3.80 -6.98
C VAL A 125 -3.43 5.15 -6.54
N GLY A 126 -4.07 5.19 -5.38
CA GLY A 126 -4.45 6.43 -4.71
C GLY A 126 -3.33 6.93 -3.78
N ARG A 127 -3.53 8.12 -3.18
CA ARG A 127 -2.54 8.73 -2.27
C ARG A 127 -2.13 7.83 -1.11
N LYS A 128 -3.08 7.08 -0.52
CA LYS A 128 -2.76 6.12 0.55
C LYS A 128 -1.81 5.04 0.06
N THR A 129 -2.10 4.43 -1.09
CA THR A 129 -1.27 3.39 -1.70
C THR A 129 0.11 3.93 -2.04
N ALA A 130 0.20 5.12 -2.63
CA ALA A 130 1.47 5.77 -2.94
C ALA A 130 2.32 5.99 -1.69
N ASN A 131 1.74 6.48 -0.59
CA ASN A 131 2.45 6.64 0.68
C ASN A 131 2.95 5.29 1.25
N VAL A 132 2.16 4.21 1.15
CA VAL A 132 2.61 2.88 1.58
C VAL A 132 3.80 2.43 0.76
N VAL A 133 3.73 2.54 -0.58
CA VAL A 133 4.80 2.10 -1.48
C VAL A 133 6.08 2.90 -1.24
N LEU A 134 5.99 4.24 -1.15
CA LEU A 134 7.16 5.10 -0.89
C LEU A 134 7.83 4.76 0.44
N ASN A 135 7.05 4.60 1.50
CA ASN A 135 7.59 4.32 2.82
C ASN A 135 8.20 2.92 2.89
N GLU A 136 7.45 1.88 2.50
CA GLU A 136 7.86 0.49 2.66
C GLU A 136 8.96 0.07 1.68
N ALA A 137 8.87 0.47 0.41
CA ALA A 137 9.83 0.05 -0.60
C ALA A 137 11.08 0.93 -0.66
N PHE A 138 10.96 2.22 -0.33
CA PHE A 138 12.03 3.19 -0.57
C PHE A 138 12.46 3.96 0.70
N GLY A 139 11.75 3.81 1.83
CA GLY A 139 12.02 4.57 3.05
C GLY A 139 11.72 6.07 2.90
N ILE A 140 10.96 6.48 1.88
CA ILE A 140 10.60 7.87 1.61
C ILE A 140 9.30 8.20 2.33
N VAL A 141 9.36 9.13 3.29
CA VAL A 141 8.21 9.54 4.11
C VAL A 141 7.74 10.93 3.66
N GLU A 142 6.80 10.99 2.73
CA GLU A 142 6.14 12.25 2.30
C GLU A 142 4.80 12.47 2.99
N GLY A 143 4.24 11.44 3.60
CA GLY A 143 2.96 11.51 4.28
C GLY A 143 2.65 10.25 5.08
N ILE A 144 1.49 10.26 5.72
CA ILE A 144 0.99 9.12 6.49
C ILE A 144 -0.07 8.37 5.66
N ALA A 145 0.07 7.05 5.57
CA ALA A 145 -0.97 6.20 5.00
C ALA A 145 -2.16 6.11 5.97
N VAL A 146 -3.14 6.99 5.82
CA VAL A 146 -4.31 7.05 6.69
C VAL A 146 -5.35 6.03 6.23
N ASP A 147 -5.45 4.94 6.98
CA ASP A 147 -6.56 3.99 6.86
C ASP A 147 -7.65 4.27 7.92
N THR A 148 -8.68 3.43 7.96
CA THR A 148 -9.77 3.57 8.93
C THR A 148 -9.32 3.41 10.39
N HIS A 149 -8.23 2.66 10.64
CA HIS A 149 -7.66 2.48 11.97
C HIS A 149 -6.88 3.71 12.41
N VAL A 150 -5.96 4.19 11.56
CA VAL A 150 -5.19 5.42 11.80
C VAL A 150 -6.15 6.61 11.98
N PHE A 151 -7.15 6.75 11.11
CA PHE A 151 -8.17 7.78 11.22
C PHE A 151 -8.86 7.74 12.59
N ARG A 152 -9.39 6.58 12.99
CA ARG A 152 -10.09 6.41 14.27
C ARG A 152 -9.19 6.70 15.48
N ILE A 153 -7.95 6.20 15.47
CA ILE A 153 -6.99 6.41 16.58
C ILE A 153 -6.60 7.88 16.66
N ALA A 154 -6.30 8.54 15.54
CA ALA A 154 -5.95 9.95 15.51
C ALA A 154 -7.07 10.85 16.07
N HIS A 155 -8.33 10.55 15.77
CA HIS A 155 -9.49 11.26 16.33
C HIS A 155 -9.68 10.98 17.83
N ARG A 156 -9.57 9.72 18.26
CA ARG A 156 -9.65 9.34 19.69
C ARG A 156 -8.57 10.02 20.53
N LEU A 157 -7.36 10.11 19.99
CA LEU A 157 -6.24 10.80 20.63
C LEU A 157 -6.29 12.32 20.43
N LYS A 158 -7.29 12.86 19.75
CA LYS A 158 -7.42 14.30 19.45
C LYS A 158 -6.21 14.88 18.69
N PHE A 159 -5.53 14.05 17.89
CA PHE A 159 -4.48 14.52 16.99
C PHE A 159 -5.04 15.10 15.69
N ALA A 160 -6.17 14.59 15.21
CA ALA A 160 -6.96 15.17 14.12
C ALA A 160 -8.11 16.03 14.66
N GLY A 161 -8.49 17.05 13.92
CA GLY A 161 -9.65 17.87 14.20
C GLY A 161 -10.96 17.12 13.95
N PRO A 162 -12.12 17.69 14.35
CA PRO A 162 -13.42 17.15 13.95
C PRO A 162 -13.49 17.13 12.42
N SER A 163 -13.97 15.98 11.89
CA SER A 163 -14.27 15.80 10.46
C SER A 163 -15.49 16.61 10.05
#